data_b5f3a7ad04062a31160ba7078b174a4f
#
_entry.id   b5f3a7ad04062a31160ba7078b174a4f
#
_cell.length_a   1.000
_cell.length_b   1.000
_cell.length_c   1.000
_cell.angle_alpha   90.00
_cell.angle_beta   90.00
_cell.angle_gamma   90.00
#
_symmetry.space_group_name_H-M   'P 1'
#
loop_
_entity.id
_entity.type
_entity.pdbx_description
1 polymer ?
#
loop_
_entity_poly.entity_id
_entity_poly.type
_entity_poly.pdbx_seq_one_letter_code
_entity_poly.pdbx_strand_id
1 'polypeptide(L)'
;MIETTEADQQAVKEQLLRTLLKYAALCRQNVDPHQLKEAVAALDKPADISSISAIASTLGLESNKILKRCDPARLPAIVAAETGWGIVLGKQPSGLWVVGSFGPQGEYSEEQVESFANGSRFTALDFRGRFVAHQSHSLRLILGELFRRPKILFELALAGIFMMLLAISVSLFSIQVYDRVIPADARATLLVLASGVLLALCFELLLKFARSGVVERLVDQVDQRLARDLMSRFLGVRMESMPQSVGSATQTLKGYDTVRAFLLSLLTVVTVDMPIALFLLLVIFLIGGPLGYIPLLFLLLGILLAIVFRRKAEALAGLSQTAHSRKTGILVETVEGAETLKANNARWRMLSQWLTTTDQARDVDNRFRQVSENAQFSLMFFQQIAYVSIIAVGAILVIDGGLSLGGLIGCSILSGRVLTPVSQLPSLTVNWAHAKSALKALEHYWNLPQESAATSAVFVERIQGGVNVKGVQTPCYGPGTMTLDVPSL
;
A
#
# COMPACT_ATOMS: atom_id res chain seq x y z
N MET A 1 4.07 27.57 34.44
CA MET A 1 4.48 26.97 33.15
C MET A 1 5.86 27.52 32.89
N ILE A 2 6.90 26.77 33.29
CA ILE A 2 8.31 27.20 33.20
C ILE A 2 8.71 26.98 31.74
N GLU A 3 9.05 28.06 31.05
CA GLU A 3 9.71 28.00 29.72
C GLU A 3 11.04 27.27 29.92
N THR A 4 11.08 25.98 29.52
CA THR A 4 12.32 25.21 29.45
C THR A 4 13.21 25.88 28.40
N THR A 5 14.38 26.33 28.81
CA THR A 5 15.40 26.98 27.96
C THR A 5 15.80 26.01 26.84
N GLU A 6 16.11 26.49 25.63
CA GLU A 6 16.55 25.65 24.49
C GLU A 6 17.68 24.69 24.86
N ALA A 7 18.58 25.10 25.77
CA ALA A 7 19.66 24.27 26.31
C ALA A 7 19.16 23.07 27.10
N ASP A 8 18.08 23.20 27.89
CA ASP A 8 17.50 22.10 28.64
C ASP A 8 16.81 21.08 27.72
N GLN A 9 16.17 21.55 26.66
CA GLN A 9 15.58 20.66 25.65
C GLN A 9 16.64 19.87 24.90
N GLN A 10 17.77 20.48 24.59
CA GLN A 10 18.91 19.84 23.92
C GLN A 10 19.54 18.75 24.83
N ALA A 11 19.67 19.02 26.10
CA ALA A 11 20.20 18.03 27.07
C ALA A 11 19.26 16.83 27.20
N VAL A 12 17.95 17.05 27.25
CA VAL A 12 16.95 15.97 27.30
C VAL A 12 16.94 15.14 25.99
N LYS A 13 17.10 15.77 24.83
CA LYS A 13 17.23 15.08 23.54
C LYS A 13 18.46 14.19 23.51
N GLU A 14 19.59 14.68 24.02
CA GLU A 14 20.82 13.90 24.07
C GLU A 14 20.72 12.71 25.03
N GLN A 15 20.13 12.92 26.22
CA GLN A 15 19.85 11.85 27.17
C GLN A 15 18.94 10.78 26.56
N LEU A 16 17.85 11.19 25.88
CA LEU A 16 16.93 10.29 25.20
C LEU A 16 17.65 9.48 24.12
N LEU A 17 18.47 10.12 23.30
CA LEU A 17 19.25 9.45 22.25
C LEU A 17 20.16 8.36 22.82
N ARG A 18 20.94 8.70 23.86
CA ARG A 18 21.83 7.75 24.54
C ARG A 18 21.05 6.60 25.18
N THR A 19 19.91 6.88 25.82
CA THR A 19 19.03 5.86 26.41
C THR A 19 18.50 4.91 25.35
N LEU A 20 18.05 5.40 24.20
CA LEU A 20 17.54 4.58 23.10
C LEU A 20 18.63 3.72 22.45
N LEU A 21 19.84 4.25 22.26
CA LEU A 21 20.98 3.50 21.74
C LEU A 21 21.38 2.37 22.70
N LYS A 22 21.45 2.66 24.01
CA LYS A 22 21.75 1.66 25.04
C LYS A 22 20.66 0.58 25.13
N TYR A 23 19.40 1.00 25.05
CA TYR A 23 18.26 0.09 25.03
C TYR A 23 18.31 -0.85 23.81
N ALA A 24 18.60 -0.32 22.62
CA ALA A 24 18.77 -1.14 21.42
C ALA A 24 19.91 -2.16 21.56
N ALA A 25 21.03 -1.75 22.12
CA ALA A 25 22.16 -2.63 22.40
C ALA A 25 21.81 -3.75 23.40
N LEU A 26 21.09 -3.43 24.47
CA LEU A 26 20.60 -4.41 25.45
C LEU A 26 19.62 -5.41 24.85
N CYS A 27 18.76 -4.95 23.95
CA CYS A 27 17.83 -5.79 23.20
C CYS A 27 18.51 -6.58 22.06
N ARG A 28 19.83 -6.38 21.84
CA ARG A 28 20.59 -6.93 20.70
C ARG A 28 19.92 -6.59 19.35
N GLN A 29 19.45 -5.36 19.23
CA GLN A 29 18.78 -4.86 18.03
C GLN A 29 19.68 -3.85 17.33
N ASN A 30 19.73 -3.95 15.99
CA ASN A 30 20.52 -3.03 15.19
C ASN A 30 19.71 -1.77 14.88
N VAL A 31 20.28 -0.61 15.18
CA VAL A 31 19.68 0.72 14.91
C VAL A 31 20.75 1.58 14.27
N ASP A 32 20.37 2.29 13.21
CA ASP A 32 21.24 3.31 12.65
C ASP A 32 21.25 4.54 13.57
N PRO A 33 22.42 4.91 14.15
CA PRO A 33 22.54 6.03 15.07
C PRO A 33 22.19 7.37 14.40
N HIS A 34 22.45 7.52 13.10
CA HIS A 34 22.15 8.76 12.37
C HIS A 34 20.63 8.95 12.20
N GLN A 35 19.91 7.93 11.80
CA GLN A 35 18.45 7.97 11.68
C GLN A 35 17.78 8.23 13.03
N LEU A 36 18.29 7.60 14.09
CA LEU A 36 17.77 7.81 15.44
C LEU A 36 18.05 9.24 15.92
N LYS A 37 19.23 9.79 15.63
CA LYS A 37 19.59 11.18 15.95
C LYS A 37 18.68 12.18 15.25
N GLU A 38 18.41 11.98 13.97
CA GLU A 38 17.48 12.83 13.20
C GLU A 38 16.05 12.74 13.75
N ALA A 39 15.57 11.53 14.06
CA ALA A 39 14.25 11.32 14.64
C ALA A 39 14.10 12.00 15.99
N VAL A 40 15.12 11.96 16.84
CA VAL A 40 15.14 12.63 18.14
C VAL A 40 15.26 14.15 17.96
N ALA A 41 16.05 14.64 17.01
CA ALA A 41 16.20 16.08 16.73
C ALA A 41 14.87 16.73 16.30
N ALA A 42 14.02 15.98 15.57
CA ALA A 42 12.73 16.44 15.08
C ALA A 42 11.61 16.50 16.14
N LEU A 43 11.89 16.15 17.42
CA LEU A 43 10.90 16.14 18.48
C LEU A 43 10.64 17.53 19.05
N ASP A 44 9.36 17.90 19.19
CA ASP A 44 8.94 19.13 19.85
C ASP A 44 8.92 19.02 21.38
N LYS A 45 8.59 17.85 21.91
CA LYS A 45 8.47 17.56 23.35
C LYS A 45 9.28 16.34 23.77
N PRO A 46 10.61 16.44 23.90
CA PRO A 46 11.48 15.29 24.13
C PRO A 46 11.33 14.66 25.52
N ALA A 47 10.73 15.33 26.49
CA ALA A 47 10.53 14.80 27.86
C ALA A 47 9.29 13.91 28.01
N ASP A 48 8.35 13.93 27.07
CA ASP A 48 7.12 13.13 27.16
C ASP A 48 7.29 11.73 26.55
N ILE A 49 6.70 10.74 27.18
CA ILE A 49 6.69 9.34 26.69
C ILE A 49 6.07 9.21 25.27
N SER A 50 5.17 10.14 24.89
CA SER A 50 4.61 10.19 23.54
C SER A 50 5.68 10.42 22.46
N SER A 51 6.83 10.99 22.83
CA SER A 51 7.97 11.17 21.93
C SER A 51 8.51 9.84 21.40
N ILE A 52 8.42 8.76 22.19
CA ILE A 52 8.82 7.41 21.74
C ILE A 52 7.86 6.91 20.64
N SER A 53 6.58 7.21 20.74
CA SER A 53 5.61 6.87 19.68
C SER A 53 5.87 7.70 18.42
N ALA A 54 6.29 8.95 18.54
CA ALA A 54 6.68 9.80 17.42
C ALA A 54 7.96 9.28 16.74
N ILE A 55 8.99 8.92 17.53
CA ILE A 55 10.22 8.28 17.01
C ILE A 55 9.87 6.96 16.31
N ALA A 56 9.04 6.12 16.93
CA ALA A 56 8.61 4.86 16.33
C ALA A 56 7.91 5.09 14.99
N SER A 57 7.02 6.08 14.88
CA SER A 57 6.35 6.43 13.63
C SER A 57 7.31 6.97 12.57
N THR A 58 8.28 7.81 12.97
CA THR A 58 9.31 8.37 12.08
C THR A 58 10.23 7.27 11.53
N LEU A 59 10.61 6.31 12.38
CA LEU A 59 11.46 5.18 12.00
C LEU A 59 10.67 4.01 11.37
N GLY A 60 9.34 4.10 11.29
CA GLY A 60 8.50 3.02 10.75
C GLY A 60 8.39 1.79 11.67
N LEU A 61 8.67 1.95 12.96
CA LEU A 61 8.62 0.91 13.97
C LEU A 61 7.22 0.80 14.59
N GLU A 62 6.87 -0.38 15.13
CA GLU A 62 5.67 -0.51 15.95
C GLU A 62 5.96 0.04 17.37
N SER A 63 5.18 1.03 17.79
CA SER A 63 5.18 1.45 19.18
C SER A 63 4.31 0.52 20.02
N ASN A 64 4.88 -0.04 21.09
CA ASN A 64 4.12 -0.79 22.05
C ASN A 64 3.23 0.14 22.89
N LYS A 65 2.19 -0.43 23.51
CA LYS A 65 1.29 0.32 24.39
C LYS A 65 2.07 0.95 25.55
N ILE A 66 1.79 2.22 25.83
CA ILE A 66 2.30 2.91 27.00
C ILE A 66 1.59 2.35 28.24
N LEU A 67 2.34 1.84 29.19
CA LEU A 67 1.84 1.24 30.43
C LEU A 67 2.06 2.20 31.61
N LYS A 68 1.11 2.22 32.54
CA LYS A 68 1.22 2.96 33.80
C LYS A 68 1.96 2.19 34.89
N ARG A 69 2.20 0.89 34.69
CA ARG A 69 2.95 0.02 35.61
C ARG A 69 3.95 -0.79 34.81
N CYS A 70 5.12 -1.04 35.40
CA CYS A 70 6.13 -1.88 34.79
C CYS A 70 5.69 -3.35 34.84
N ASP A 71 5.69 -4.01 33.68
CA ASP A 71 5.36 -5.43 33.55
C ASP A 71 6.65 -6.23 33.47
N PRO A 72 6.93 -7.12 34.44
CA PRO A 72 8.15 -7.93 34.44
C PRO A 72 8.32 -8.82 33.20
N ALA A 73 7.21 -9.17 32.55
CA ALA A 73 7.24 -10.01 31.34
C ALA A 73 7.71 -9.24 30.08
N ARG A 74 7.84 -7.91 30.16
CA ARG A 74 8.17 -7.03 29.02
C ARG A 74 9.47 -6.25 29.23
N LEU A 75 10.40 -6.83 29.96
CA LEU A 75 11.72 -6.24 30.17
C LEU A 75 12.71 -6.65 29.06
N PRO A 76 13.69 -5.79 28.73
CA PRO A 76 13.88 -4.43 29.23
C PRO A 76 12.82 -3.45 28.73
N ALA A 77 12.52 -2.40 29.50
CA ALA A 77 11.51 -1.38 29.16
C ALA A 77 12.09 0.03 29.35
N ILE A 78 11.70 0.97 28.49
CA ILE A 78 12.07 2.37 28.62
C ILE A 78 11.10 3.03 29.60
N VAL A 79 11.62 3.78 30.55
CA VAL A 79 10.87 4.55 31.54
C VAL A 79 11.07 6.04 31.32
N ALA A 80 9.97 6.80 31.29
CA ALA A 80 10.00 8.24 31.42
C ALA A 80 9.55 8.60 32.84
N ALA A 81 10.43 9.21 33.62
CA ALA A 81 10.18 9.72 34.96
C ALA A 81 10.41 11.24 34.98
N GLU A 82 9.97 11.93 36.05
CA GLU A 82 10.23 13.37 36.23
C GLU A 82 11.73 13.70 36.26
N THR A 83 12.57 12.73 36.61
CA THR A 83 14.05 12.84 36.67
C THR A 83 14.72 12.61 35.32
N GLY A 84 13.99 12.23 34.27
CA GLY A 84 14.50 12.00 32.91
C GLY A 84 14.21 10.59 32.38
N TRP A 85 15.01 10.17 31.41
CA TRP A 85 14.88 8.90 30.73
C TRP A 85 15.74 7.80 31.36
N GLY A 86 15.16 6.59 31.50
CA GLY A 86 15.87 5.43 32.01
C GLY A 86 15.44 4.12 31.31
N ILE A 87 16.16 3.05 31.63
CA ILE A 87 15.89 1.70 31.13
C ILE A 87 15.68 0.78 32.33
N VAL A 88 14.54 0.15 32.44
CA VAL A 88 14.29 -0.89 33.46
C VAL A 88 14.84 -2.20 32.92
N LEU A 89 15.87 -2.71 33.56
CA LEU A 89 16.61 -3.91 33.15
C LEU A 89 15.98 -5.19 33.68
N GLY A 90 15.55 -5.19 34.94
CA GLY A 90 15.05 -6.39 35.58
C GLY A 90 14.46 -6.12 36.96
N LYS A 91 13.88 -7.16 37.55
CA LYS A 91 13.43 -7.17 38.94
C LYS A 91 14.24 -8.25 39.69
N GLN A 92 14.91 -7.86 40.78
CA GLN A 92 15.67 -8.78 41.58
C GLN A 92 14.75 -9.68 42.47
N PRO A 93 15.27 -10.82 42.94
CA PRO A 93 14.53 -11.67 43.90
C PRO A 93 14.18 -10.94 45.20
N SER A 94 14.95 -9.90 45.55
CA SER A 94 14.69 -8.99 46.68
C SER A 94 13.46 -8.09 46.52
N GLY A 95 12.86 -8.07 45.32
CA GLY A 95 11.73 -7.21 44.98
C GLY A 95 12.13 -5.84 44.39
N LEU A 96 13.39 -5.48 44.40
CA LEU A 96 13.95 -4.23 43.89
C LEU A 96 14.05 -4.25 42.37
N TRP A 97 13.79 -3.09 41.74
CA TRP A 97 13.94 -2.89 40.30
C TRP A 97 15.32 -2.34 39.98
N VAL A 98 15.96 -2.85 38.96
CA VAL A 98 17.25 -2.34 38.45
C VAL A 98 16.91 -1.39 37.26
N VAL A 99 17.30 -0.13 37.44
CA VAL A 99 17.07 0.95 36.43
C VAL A 99 18.42 1.52 36.05
N GLY A 100 18.73 1.48 34.75
CA GLY A 100 19.88 2.16 34.17
C GLY A 100 19.51 3.55 33.68
N SER A 101 20.25 4.56 34.00
CA SER A 101 20.08 5.94 33.54
C SER A 101 21.39 6.60 33.18
N PHE A 102 21.30 7.62 32.32
CA PHE A 102 22.48 8.45 31.98
C PHE A 102 22.45 9.71 32.82
N GLY A 103 23.54 9.98 33.55
CA GLY A 103 23.75 11.21 34.28
C GLY A 103 23.99 12.43 33.36
N PRO A 104 24.00 13.67 33.91
CA PRO A 104 24.20 14.90 33.15
C PRO A 104 25.51 14.95 32.34
N GLN A 105 26.55 14.24 32.81
CA GLN A 105 27.87 14.15 32.14
C GLN A 105 27.93 12.98 31.12
N GLY A 106 26.81 12.23 30.97
CA GLY A 106 26.73 11.12 30.03
C GLY A 106 27.25 9.78 30.58
N GLU A 107 27.52 9.67 31.87
CA GLU A 107 27.89 8.42 32.51
C GLU A 107 26.66 7.54 32.70
N TYR A 108 26.80 6.24 32.37
CA TYR A 108 25.73 5.28 32.57
C TYR A 108 25.86 4.66 33.95
N SER A 109 24.84 4.76 34.78
CA SER A 109 24.77 4.15 36.11
C SER A 109 23.51 3.27 36.23
N GLU A 110 23.65 2.22 37.03
CA GLU A 110 22.56 1.31 37.40
C GLU A 110 22.19 1.52 38.86
N GLU A 111 20.96 1.84 39.11
CA GLU A 111 20.43 2.09 40.46
C GLU A 111 19.33 1.09 40.79
N GLN A 112 19.24 0.74 42.10
CA GLN A 112 18.19 -0.12 42.62
C GLN A 112 17.08 0.75 43.21
N VAL A 113 15.86 0.56 42.73
CA VAL A 113 14.68 1.36 43.13
C VAL A 113 13.61 0.44 43.68
N GLU A 114 13.06 0.77 44.85
CA GLU A 114 11.95 0.00 45.45
C GLU A 114 10.63 0.23 44.70
N SER A 115 10.36 1.46 44.32
CA SER A 115 9.15 1.83 43.62
C SER A 115 9.39 3.01 42.66
N PHE A 116 8.61 3.07 41.60
CA PHE A 116 8.69 4.18 40.64
C PHE A 116 7.84 5.36 41.14
N ALA A 117 8.28 6.59 40.85
CA ALA A 117 7.53 7.80 41.19
C ALA A 117 6.14 7.80 40.55
N ASN A 118 5.19 8.44 41.25
CA ASN A 118 3.83 8.63 40.71
C ASN A 118 3.89 9.48 39.43
N GLY A 119 3.44 8.88 38.32
CA GLY A 119 3.54 9.54 36.99
C GLY A 119 4.47 8.85 36.01
N SER A 120 5.36 7.98 36.48
CA SER A 120 6.24 7.18 35.61
C SER A 120 5.46 6.35 34.60
N ARG A 121 5.92 6.35 33.36
CA ARG A 121 5.31 5.61 32.26
C ARG A 121 6.34 4.72 31.59
N PHE A 122 5.90 3.56 31.14
CA PHE A 122 6.76 2.50 30.61
C PHE A 122 6.32 2.16 29.20
N THR A 123 7.31 1.93 28.32
CA THR A 123 7.08 1.40 27.00
C THR A 123 8.27 0.55 26.55
N ALA A 124 8.03 -0.36 25.64
CA ALA A 124 9.10 -1.09 24.96
C ALA A 124 9.08 -0.70 23.48
N LEU A 125 10.24 -0.52 22.88
CA LEU A 125 10.40 -0.26 21.47
C LEU A 125 11.04 -1.49 20.82
N ASP A 126 10.44 -2.00 19.75
CA ASP A 126 11.06 -3.06 18.96
C ASP A 126 11.70 -2.45 17.71
N PHE A 127 13.03 -2.32 17.72
CA PHE A 127 13.81 -1.86 16.59
C PHE A 127 13.99 -2.93 15.51
N ARG A 128 13.58 -4.17 15.77
CA ARG A 128 13.45 -5.13 14.70
C ARG A 128 12.30 -4.66 13.83
N GLY A 129 12.62 -3.80 12.88
CA GLY A 129 11.70 -3.55 11.80
C GLY A 129 11.21 -4.92 11.32
N ARG A 130 9.92 -5.14 11.23
CA ARG A 130 9.29 -6.43 10.86
C ARG A 130 9.61 -6.87 9.43
N PHE A 131 10.79 -6.58 8.95
CA PHE A 131 11.38 -7.17 7.77
C PHE A 131 12.25 -8.37 8.14
N VAL A 132 11.62 -9.35 8.79
CA VAL A 132 12.07 -10.73 8.65
C VAL A 132 11.87 -11.06 7.18
N ALA A 133 12.96 -11.37 6.49
CA ALA A 133 12.97 -11.95 5.17
C ALA A 133 12.20 -13.29 5.18
N HIS A 134 10.90 -13.23 5.33
CA HIS A 134 10.03 -14.34 5.03
C HIS A 134 9.85 -14.34 3.52
N GLN A 135 10.19 -15.45 2.90
CA GLN A 135 9.88 -15.87 1.53
C GLN A 135 8.35 -15.85 1.27
N SER A 136 7.68 -14.76 1.57
CA SER A 136 6.25 -14.65 1.35
C SER A 136 6.00 -13.54 0.35
N HIS A 137 5.50 -13.95 -0.78
CA HIS A 137 4.91 -13.17 -1.85
C HIS A 137 4.54 -11.75 -1.41
N SER A 138 5.15 -10.77 -2.03
CA SER A 138 4.92 -9.33 -1.83
C SER A 138 3.44 -8.94 -1.73
N LEU A 139 2.56 -9.67 -2.43
CA LEU A 139 1.10 -9.55 -2.31
C LEU A 139 0.54 -9.91 -0.93
N ARG A 140 1.11 -10.91 -0.23
CA ARG A 140 0.66 -11.25 1.13
C ARG A 140 1.00 -10.17 2.14
N LEU A 141 2.12 -9.51 1.97
CA LEU A 141 2.52 -8.38 2.82
C LEU A 141 1.54 -7.22 2.66
N ILE A 142 1.21 -6.87 1.41
CA ILE A 142 0.29 -5.78 1.09
C ILE A 142 -1.12 -6.09 1.60
N LEU A 143 -1.65 -7.28 1.31
CA LEU A 143 -2.97 -7.71 1.79
C LEU A 143 -2.99 -7.85 3.31
N GLY A 144 -1.92 -8.37 3.93
CA GLY A 144 -1.82 -8.49 5.37
C GLY A 144 -1.85 -7.14 6.09
N GLU A 145 -1.19 -6.12 5.54
CA GLU A 145 -1.21 -4.77 6.09
C GLU A 145 -2.59 -4.11 5.93
N LEU A 146 -3.29 -4.39 4.83
CA LEU A 146 -4.64 -3.93 4.58
C LEU A 146 -5.63 -4.45 5.63
N PHE A 147 -5.58 -5.77 5.93
CA PHE A 147 -6.47 -6.40 6.92
C PHE A 147 -6.12 -6.05 8.37
N ARG A 148 -4.97 -5.47 8.64
CA ARG A 148 -4.57 -5.03 9.99
C ARG A 148 -5.31 -3.78 10.49
N ARG A 149 -6.07 -3.11 9.62
CA ARG A 149 -6.77 -1.85 9.96
C ARG A 149 -8.30 -2.03 9.94
N PRO A 150 -8.86 -2.75 10.92
CA PRO A 150 -10.29 -3.07 10.93
C PRO A 150 -11.18 -1.82 10.99
N LYS A 151 -10.73 -0.69 11.55
CA LYS A 151 -11.51 0.55 11.62
C LYS A 151 -11.80 1.12 10.24
N ILE A 152 -10.78 1.22 9.36
CA ILE A 152 -10.95 1.79 8.02
C ILE A 152 -11.78 0.86 7.14
N LEU A 153 -11.58 -0.46 7.26
CA LEU A 153 -12.41 -1.45 6.57
C LEU A 153 -13.87 -1.37 7.01
N PHE A 154 -14.14 -1.11 8.30
CA PHE A 154 -15.48 -0.90 8.82
C PHE A 154 -16.12 0.38 8.26
N GLU A 155 -15.39 1.49 8.19
CA GLU A 155 -15.86 2.74 7.57
C GLU A 155 -16.22 2.53 6.08
N LEU A 156 -15.38 1.78 5.33
CA LEU A 156 -15.66 1.43 3.94
C LEU A 156 -16.89 0.53 3.80
N ALA A 157 -17.04 -0.47 4.67
CA ALA A 157 -18.18 -1.36 4.67
C ALA A 157 -19.48 -0.60 4.99
N LEU A 158 -19.44 0.31 5.97
CA LEU A 158 -20.58 1.14 6.33
C LEU A 158 -20.99 2.06 5.18
N ALA A 159 -20.03 2.74 4.55
CA ALA A 159 -20.28 3.55 3.36
C ALA A 159 -20.86 2.71 2.21
N GLY A 160 -20.37 1.47 2.02
CA GLY A 160 -20.90 0.51 1.06
C GLY A 160 -22.37 0.17 1.29
N ILE A 161 -22.77 -0.09 2.54
CA ILE A 161 -24.16 -0.38 2.91
C ILE A 161 -25.07 0.81 2.58
N PHE A 162 -24.68 2.02 2.94
CA PHE A 162 -25.49 3.21 2.60
C PHE A 162 -25.58 3.41 1.08
N MET A 163 -24.52 3.20 0.33
CA MET A 163 -24.54 3.26 -1.14
C MET A 163 -25.44 2.18 -1.75
N MET A 164 -25.49 0.97 -1.18
CA MET A 164 -26.43 -0.08 -1.60
C MET A 164 -27.88 0.37 -1.49
N LEU A 165 -28.24 0.98 -0.35
CA LEU A 165 -29.61 1.46 -0.11
C LEU A 165 -29.97 2.59 -1.08
N LEU A 166 -29.06 3.53 -1.33
CA LEU A 166 -29.28 4.63 -2.26
C LEU A 166 -29.32 4.16 -3.73
N ALA A 167 -28.60 3.11 -4.07
CA ALA A 167 -28.55 2.57 -5.43
C ALA A 167 -29.92 2.06 -5.94
N ILE A 168 -30.82 1.66 -5.05
CA ILE A 168 -32.15 1.17 -5.41
C ILE A 168 -33.11 2.36 -5.69
N SER A 169 -32.83 3.54 -5.17
CA SER A 169 -33.78 4.69 -5.20
C SER A 169 -34.31 5.01 -6.58
N VAL A 170 -33.47 5.02 -7.61
CA VAL A 170 -33.86 5.30 -9.00
C VAL A 170 -34.78 4.22 -9.56
N SER A 171 -34.52 2.96 -9.23
CA SER A 171 -35.36 1.85 -9.69
C SER A 171 -36.72 1.86 -9.00
N LEU A 172 -36.77 2.09 -7.68
CA LEU A 172 -38.04 2.21 -6.95
C LEU A 172 -38.87 3.42 -7.44
N PHE A 173 -38.21 4.53 -7.72
CA PHE A 173 -38.86 5.68 -8.34
C PHE A 173 -39.50 5.30 -9.66
N SER A 174 -38.76 4.63 -10.54
CA SER A 174 -39.32 4.21 -11.84
C SER A 174 -40.53 3.28 -11.67
N ILE A 175 -40.44 2.28 -10.76
CA ILE A 175 -41.56 1.38 -10.46
C ILE A 175 -42.80 2.20 -10.01
N GLN A 176 -42.62 3.10 -9.04
CA GLN A 176 -43.75 3.89 -8.53
C GLN A 176 -44.35 4.81 -9.59
N VAL A 177 -43.50 5.41 -10.45
CA VAL A 177 -43.98 6.30 -11.52
C VAL A 177 -44.82 5.54 -12.54
N TYR A 178 -44.31 4.41 -13.05
CA TYR A 178 -45.00 3.64 -14.09
C TYR A 178 -46.24 2.88 -13.59
N ASP A 179 -46.20 2.37 -12.34
CA ASP A 179 -47.30 1.56 -11.82
C ASP A 179 -48.40 2.36 -11.12
N ARG A 180 -48.07 3.57 -10.59
CA ARG A 180 -49.01 4.33 -9.78
C ARG A 180 -49.23 5.77 -10.26
N VAL A 181 -48.14 6.51 -10.52
CA VAL A 181 -48.25 7.95 -10.82
C VAL A 181 -48.90 8.19 -12.19
N ILE A 182 -48.43 7.45 -13.21
CA ILE A 182 -48.96 7.60 -14.58
C ILE A 182 -50.42 7.15 -14.68
N PRO A 183 -50.82 5.96 -14.16
CA PRO A 183 -52.24 5.57 -14.24
C PRO A 183 -53.18 6.45 -13.45
N ALA A 184 -52.72 7.10 -12.37
CA ALA A 184 -53.53 7.95 -11.50
C ALA A 184 -53.47 9.45 -11.80
N ASP A 185 -52.72 9.88 -12.85
CA ASP A 185 -52.41 11.31 -13.19
C ASP A 185 -51.97 12.14 -11.96
N ALA A 186 -51.22 11.53 -11.05
CA ALA A 186 -50.85 12.09 -9.75
C ALA A 186 -49.60 12.99 -9.84
N ARG A 187 -49.73 14.18 -10.45
CA ARG A 187 -48.57 15.11 -10.68
C ARG A 187 -47.91 15.59 -9.42
N ALA A 188 -48.66 15.84 -8.33
CA ALA A 188 -48.09 16.26 -7.05
C ALA A 188 -47.20 15.17 -6.45
N THR A 189 -47.63 13.91 -6.52
CA THR A 189 -46.84 12.74 -6.08
C THR A 189 -45.56 12.59 -6.89
N LEU A 190 -45.61 12.86 -8.20
CA LEU A 190 -44.42 12.83 -9.07
C LEU A 190 -43.34 13.83 -8.60
N LEU A 191 -43.75 15.08 -8.29
CA LEU A 191 -42.83 16.11 -7.81
C LEU A 191 -42.14 15.70 -6.49
N VAL A 192 -42.91 15.16 -5.55
CA VAL A 192 -42.36 14.68 -4.25
C VAL A 192 -41.39 13.51 -4.45
N LEU A 193 -41.77 12.53 -5.27
CA LEU A 193 -40.89 11.38 -5.54
C LEU A 193 -39.61 11.80 -6.27
N ALA A 194 -39.73 12.69 -7.27
CA ALA A 194 -38.61 13.20 -8.03
C ALA A 194 -37.62 13.97 -7.14
N SER A 195 -38.14 14.87 -6.28
CA SER A 195 -37.30 15.61 -5.35
C SER A 195 -36.60 14.70 -4.33
N GLY A 196 -37.30 13.66 -3.83
CA GLY A 196 -36.71 12.66 -2.91
C GLY A 196 -35.59 11.87 -3.59
N VAL A 197 -35.76 11.43 -4.83
CA VAL A 197 -34.70 10.69 -5.55
C VAL A 197 -33.54 11.59 -5.92
N LEU A 198 -33.79 12.85 -6.31
CA LEU A 198 -32.69 13.82 -6.54
C LEU A 198 -31.86 14.02 -5.28
N LEU A 199 -32.50 14.13 -4.13
CA LEU A 199 -31.81 14.23 -2.84
C LEU A 199 -30.99 12.96 -2.57
N ALA A 200 -31.55 11.76 -2.80
CA ALA A 200 -30.84 10.49 -2.64
C ALA A 200 -29.61 10.40 -3.57
N LEU A 201 -29.72 10.86 -4.82
CA LEU A 201 -28.60 10.92 -5.75
C LEU A 201 -27.50 11.90 -5.29
N CYS A 202 -27.87 13.05 -4.71
CA CYS A 202 -26.91 13.98 -4.10
C CYS A 202 -26.16 13.31 -2.93
N PHE A 203 -26.88 12.59 -2.06
CA PHE A 203 -26.24 11.83 -0.99
C PHE A 203 -25.35 10.70 -1.51
N GLU A 204 -25.77 9.97 -2.57
CA GLU A 204 -24.94 8.96 -3.22
C GLU A 204 -23.62 9.56 -3.73
N LEU A 205 -23.69 10.75 -4.34
CA LEU A 205 -22.51 11.47 -4.82
C LEU A 205 -21.57 11.87 -3.68
N LEU A 206 -22.10 12.44 -2.59
CA LEU A 206 -21.33 12.82 -1.42
C LEU A 206 -20.63 11.61 -0.78
N LEU A 207 -21.34 10.47 -0.66
CA LEU A 207 -20.78 9.23 -0.16
C LEU A 207 -19.66 8.69 -1.07
N LYS A 208 -19.78 8.83 -2.39
CA LYS A 208 -18.70 8.45 -3.33
C LYS A 208 -17.44 9.28 -3.11
N PHE A 209 -17.56 10.59 -2.88
CA PHE A 209 -16.43 11.47 -2.57
C PHE A 209 -15.81 11.11 -1.20
N ALA A 210 -16.64 10.95 -0.17
CA ALA A 210 -16.16 10.56 1.16
C ALA A 210 -15.41 9.22 1.11
N ARG A 211 -15.97 8.22 0.42
CA ARG A 211 -15.34 6.91 0.21
C ARG A 211 -13.99 7.03 -0.50
N SER A 212 -13.92 7.81 -1.59
CA SER A 212 -12.66 8.00 -2.33
C SER A 212 -11.56 8.51 -1.42
N GLY A 213 -11.85 9.48 -0.56
CA GLY A 213 -10.89 10.00 0.42
C GLY A 213 -10.46 8.97 1.48
N VAL A 214 -11.36 8.06 1.89
CA VAL A 214 -11.01 6.98 2.84
C VAL A 214 -10.09 5.96 2.18
N VAL A 215 -10.40 5.53 0.95
CA VAL A 215 -9.56 4.59 0.18
C VAL A 215 -8.18 5.17 -0.08
N GLU A 216 -8.10 6.45 -0.47
CA GLU A 216 -6.83 7.14 -0.71
C GLU A 216 -5.96 7.19 0.55
N ARG A 217 -6.52 7.59 1.71
CA ARG A 217 -5.80 7.58 3.00
C ARG A 217 -5.25 6.20 3.37
N LEU A 218 -6.01 5.14 3.07
CA LEU A 218 -5.57 3.78 3.33
C LEU A 218 -4.38 3.41 2.46
N VAL A 219 -4.46 3.72 1.17
CA VAL A 219 -3.40 3.41 0.21
C VAL A 219 -2.17 4.26 0.45
N ASP A 220 -2.30 5.55 0.76
CA ASP A 220 -1.16 6.44 1.07
C ASP A 220 -0.34 5.95 2.26
N GLN A 221 -0.98 5.39 3.27
CA GLN A 221 -0.26 4.84 4.43
C GLN A 221 0.53 3.55 4.09
N VAL A 222 -0.01 2.72 3.18
CA VAL A 222 0.71 1.54 2.65
C VAL A 222 1.85 1.99 1.76
N ASP A 223 1.60 3.00 0.93
CA ASP A 223 2.54 3.58 -0.02
C ASP A 223 3.78 4.15 0.66
N GLN A 224 3.61 5.01 1.67
CA GLN A 224 4.72 5.61 2.42
C GLN A 224 5.63 4.56 3.06
N ARG A 225 5.08 3.48 3.58
CA ARG A 225 5.86 2.38 4.15
C ARG A 225 6.61 1.62 3.06
N LEU A 226 5.91 1.24 2.00
CA LEU A 226 6.51 0.49 0.90
C LEU A 226 7.62 1.28 0.21
N ALA A 227 7.42 2.58 -0.02
CA ALA A 227 8.43 3.46 -0.60
C ALA A 227 9.69 3.55 0.27
N ARG A 228 9.52 3.74 1.59
CA ARG A 228 10.63 3.79 2.55
C ARG A 228 11.40 2.48 2.57
N ASP A 229 10.68 1.37 2.74
CA ASP A 229 11.28 0.05 2.86
C ASP A 229 12.01 -0.35 1.58
N LEU A 230 11.43 -0.03 0.43
CA LEU A 230 12.04 -0.27 -0.88
C LEU A 230 13.33 0.54 -1.05
N MET A 231 13.31 1.84 -0.71
CA MET A 231 14.47 2.70 -0.85
C MET A 231 15.57 2.33 0.14
N SER A 232 15.24 2.06 1.40
CA SER A 232 16.22 1.62 2.39
C SER A 232 16.89 0.32 1.98
N ARG A 233 16.12 -0.61 1.42
CA ARG A 233 16.66 -1.87 0.93
C ARG A 233 17.51 -1.70 -0.32
N PHE A 234 17.12 -0.84 -1.24
CA PHE A 234 17.89 -0.52 -2.44
C PHE A 234 19.25 0.09 -2.08
N LEU A 235 19.27 1.03 -1.13
CA LEU A 235 20.51 1.66 -0.65
C LEU A 235 21.43 0.69 0.10
N GLY A 236 20.90 -0.39 0.68
CA GLY A 236 21.68 -1.41 1.36
C GLY A 236 22.14 -2.57 0.48
N VAL A 237 21.87 -2.56 -0.83
CA VAL A 237 22.33 -3.61 -1.75
C VAL A 237 23.85 -3.51 -1.93
N ARG A 238 24.53 -4.67 -1.91
CA ARG A 238 25.97 -4.74 -2.17
C ARG A 238 26.30 -4.20 -3.55
N MET A 239 27.37 -3.40 -3.67
CA MET A 239 27.80 -2.79 -4.93
C MET A 239 27.98 -3.80 -6.07
N GLU A 240 28.50 -5.00 -5.75
CA GLU A 240 28.68 -6.09 -6.74
C GLU A 240 27.37 -6.63 -7.32
N SER A 241 26.26 -6.45 -6.60
CA SER A 241 24.90 -6.90 -6.99
C SER A 241 24.02 -5.76 -7.48
N MET A 242 24.54 -4.54 -7.52
CA MET A 242 23.81 -3.38 -8.05
C MET A 242 23.50 -3.57 -9.53
N PRO A 243 22.32 -3.14 -9.99
CA PRO A 243 21.97 -3.18 -11.42
C PRO A 243 22.95 -2.37 -12.24
N GLN A 244 23.42 -2.94 -13.34
CA GLN A 244 24.37 -2.29 -14.24
C GLN A 244 23.77 -1.08 -14.98
N SER A 245 22.42 -0.98 -15.06
CA SER A 245 21.73 0.10 -15.74
C SER A 245 20.88 0.91 -14.77
N VAL A 246 21.21 2.20 -14.64
CA VAL A 246 20.44 3.17 -13.86
C VAL A 246 18.99 3.27 -14.35
N GLY A 247 18.80 3.18 -15.67
CA GLY A 247 17.46 3.21 -16.28
C GLY A 247 16.58 2.03 -15.85
N SER A 248 17.16 0.81 -15.75
CA SER A 248 16.41 -0.37 -15.29
C SER A 248 16.07 -0.26 -13.81
N ALA A 249 16.96 0.23 -12.98
CA ALA A 249 16.74 0.49 -11.57
C ALA A 249 15.61 1.51 -11.37
N THR A 250 15.69 2.65 -12.07
CA THR A 250 14.65 3.71 -12.01
C THR A 250 13.27 3.18 -12.42
N GLN A 251 13.20 2.41 -13.50
CA GLN A 251 11.93 1.83 -13.95
C GLN A 251 11.35 0.82 -12.96
N THR A 252 12.20 0.04 -12.32
CA THR A 252 11.76 -0.92 -11.30
C THR A 252 11.25 -0.20 -10.06
N LEU A 253 11.96 0.83 -9.61
CA LEU A 253 11.51 1.65 -8.49
C LEU A 253 10.18 2.34 -8.77
N LYS A 254 9.97 2.89 -9.98
CA LYS A 254 8.67 3.42 -10.42
C LYS A 254 7.57 2.37 -10.52
N GLY A 255 7.92 1.09 -10.57
CA GLY A 255 6.94 -0.01 -10.61
C GLY A 255 6.00 -0.03 -9.41
N TYR A 256 6.41 0.53 -8.26
CA TYR A 256 5.55 0.59 -7.08
C TYR A 256 4.30 1.46 -7.30
N ASP A 257 4.37 2.53 -8.10
CA ASP A 257 3.21 3.37 -8.48
C ASP A 257 2.14 2.53 -9.18
N THR A 258 2.56 1.58 -10.00
CA THR A 258 1.65 0.64 -10.69
C THR A 258 0.95 -0.30 -9.70
N VAL A 259 1.68 -0.75 -8.68
CA VAL A 259 1.11 -1.58 -7.60
C VAL A 259 0.09 -0.78 -6.79
N ARG A 260 0.40 0.48 -6.47
CA ARG A 260 -0.52 1.41 -5.81
C ARG A 260 -1.82 1.58 -6.60
N ALA A 261 -1.71 1.88 -7.90
CA ALA A 261 -2.88 2.05 -8.78
C ALA A 261 -3.76 0.78 -8.84
N PHE A 262 -3.12 -0.39 -8.87
CA PHE A 262 -3.85 -1.66 -8.81
C PHE A 262 -4.58 -1.85 -7.48
N LEU A 263 -3.94 -1.54 -6.34
CA LEU A 263 -4.55 -1.65 -5.02
C LEU A 263 -5.78 -0.74 -4.87
N LEU A 264 -5.70 0.50 -5.34
CA LEU A 264 -6.82 1.43 -5.37
C LEU A 264 -8.00 0.85 -6.16
N SER A 265 -7.73 0.33 -7.37
CA SER A 265 -8.75 -0.26 -8.24
C SER A 265 -9.35 -1.54 -7.60
N LEU A 266 -8.52 -2.42 -7.05
CA LEU A 266 -8.96 -3.66 -6.42
C LEU A 266 -9.84 -3.40 -5.20
N LEU A 267 -9.41 -2.49 -4.32
CA LEU A 267 -10.17 -2.12 -3.14
C LEU A 267 -11.55 -1.58 -3.51
N THR A 268 -11.61 -0.69 -4.49
CA THR A 268 -12.87 -0.11 -4.95
C THR A 268 -13.82 -1.20 -5.45
N VAL A 269 -13.36 -2.08 -6.35
CA VAL A 269 -14.19 -3.12 -6.95
C VAL A 269 -14.63 -4.17 -5.92
N VAL A 270 -13.71 -4.66 -5.09
CA VAL A 270 -13.99 -5.78 -4.15
C VAL A 270 -14.81 -5.32 -2.95
N THR A 271 -14.52 -4.15 -2.38
CA THR A 271 -15.19 -3.71 -1.13
C THR A 271 -16.53 -3.04 -1.35
N VAL A 272 -16.79 -2.52 -2.55
CA VAL A 272 -17.99 -1.75 -2.82
C VAL A 272 -18.75 -2.26 -4.02
N ASP A 273 -18.14 -2.28 -5.20
CA ASP A 273 -18.88 -2.51 -6.44
C ASP A 273 -19.43 -3.95 -6.53
N MET A 274 -18.66 -4.96 -6.09
CA MET A 274 -19.12 -6.36 -6.07
C MET A 274 -20.24 -6.61 -5.04
N PRO A 275 -20.14 -6.18 -3.77
CA PRO A 275 -21.25 -6.31 -2.82
C PRO A 275 -22.51 -5.59 -3.27
N ILE A 276 -22.40 -4.38 -3.85
CA ILE A 276 -23.55 -3.66 -4.41
C ILE A 276 -24.18 -4.46 -5.56
N ALA A 277 -23.39 -4.99 -6.50
CA ALA A 277 -23.91 -5.78 -7.60
C ALA A 277 -24.66 -7.05 -7.12
N LEU A 278 -24.11 -7.77 -6.15
CA LEU A 278 -24.76 -8.95 -5.57
C LEU A 278 -26.07 -8.59 -4.85
N PHE A 279 -26.07 -7.47 -4.12
CA PHE A 279 -27.28 -6.98 -3.46
C PHE A 279 -28.34 -6.58 -4.46
N LEU A 280 -27.99 -5.82 -5.52
CA LEU A 280 -28.92 -5.43 -6.57
C LEU A 280 -29.44 -6.64 -7.35
N LEU A 281 -28.61 -7.67 -7.55
CA LEU A 281 -29.04 -8.93 -8.14
C LEU A 281 -30.09 -9.62 -7.27
N LEU A 282 -29.90 -9.65 -5.96
CA LEU A 282 -30.92 -10.16 -5.01
C LEU A 282 -32.23 -9.38 -5.14
N VAL A 283 -32.15 -8.05 -5.24
CA VAL A 283 -33.34 -7.20 -5.43
C VAL A 283 -34.07 -7.51 -6.74
N ILE A 284 -33.34 -7.80 -7.84
CA ILE A 284 -33.96 -8.23 -9.11
C ILE A 284 -34.70 -9.55 -8.93
N PHE A 285 -34.15 -10.52 -8.18
CA PHE A 285 -34.84 -11.77 -7.87
C PHE A 285 -36.10 -11.56 -7.04
N LEU A 286 -36.09 -10.59 -6.11
CA LEU A 286 -37.27 -10.28 -5.28
C LEU A 286 -38.42 -9.61 -6.08
N ILE A 287 -38.06 -8.75 -7.07
CA ILE A 287 -39.03 -8.00 -7.85
C ILE A 287 -39.51 -8.81 -9.08
N GLY A 288 -38.56 -9.35 -9.85
CA GLY A 288 -38.79 -9.95 -11.16
C GLY A 288 -38.67 -11.48 -11.17
N GLY A 289 -38.47 -12.12 -10.00
CA GLY A 289 -38.34 -13.58 -9.92
C GLY A 289 -37.33 -14.16 -10.93
N PRO A 290 -37.77 -14.91 -11.95
CA PRO A 290 -36.87 -15.59 -12.89
C PRO A 290 -36.03 -14.63 -13.76
N LEU A 291 -36.40 -13.34 -13.88
CA LEU A 291 -35.59 -12.35 -14.60
C LEU A 291 -34.18 -12.20 -14.01
N GLY A 292 -34.00 -12.47 -12.72
CA GLY A 292 -32.69 -12.40 -12.05
C GLY A 292 -31.63 -13.36 -12.61
N TYR A 293 -32.04 -14.45 -13.26
CA TYR A 293 -31.10 -15.37 -13.88
C TYR A 293 -30.37 -14.79 -15.09
N ILE A 294 -30.95 -13.79 -15.76
CA ILE A 294 -30.34 -13.16 -16.94
C ILE A 294 -29.08 -12.36 -16.52
N PRO A 295 -29.15 -11.35 -15.63
CA PRO A 295 -27.95 -10.62 -15.22
C PRO A 295 -26.95 -11.52 -14.48
N LEU A 296 -27.39 -12.55 -13.76
CA LEU A 296 -26.51 -13.53 -13.15
C LEU A 296 -25.69 -14.29 -14.20
N LEU A 297 -26.33 -14.77 -15.27
CA LEU A 297 -25.65 -15.47 -16.38
C LEU A 297 -24.60 -14.58 -17.03
N PHE A 298 -24.95 -13.35 -17.36
CA PHE A 298 -24.03 -12.42 -18.02
C PHE A 298 -22.92 -11.93 -17.08
N LEU A 299 -23.16 -11.83 -15.78
CA LEU A 299 -22.14 -11.58 -14.78
C LEU A 299 -21.11 -12.73 -14.75
N LEU A 300 -21.57 -13.98 -14.73
CA LEU A 300 -20.68 -15.16 -14.76
C LEU A 300 -19.92 -15.26 -16.10
N LEU A 301 -20.58 -15.01 -17.23
CA LEU A 301 -19.91 -14.98 -18.53
C LEU A 301 -18.88 -13.87 -18.62
N GLY A 302 -19.15 -12.69 -18.05
CA GLY A 302 -18.19 -11.58 -17.99
C GLY A 302 -16.96 -11.91 -17.14
N ILE A 303 -17.14 -12.56 -15.99
CA ILE A 303 -16.02 -13.04 -15.16
C ILE A 303 -15.21 -14.10 -15.92
N LEU A 304 -15.86 -15.05 -16.57
CA LEU A 304 -15.19 -16.07 -17.38
C LEU A 304 -14.37 -15.44 -18.50
N LEU A 305 -14.93 -14.48 -19.21
CA LEU A 305 -14.24 -13.73 -20.26
C LEU A 305 -13.00 -13.01 -19.73
N ALA A 306 -13.13 -12.33 -18.58
CA ALA A 306 -12.02 -11.65 -17.93
C ALA A 306 -10.87 -12.63 -17.59
N ILE A 307 -11.18 -13.84 -17.12
CA ILE A 307 -10.19 -14.89 -16.85
C ILE A 307 -9.48 -15.34 -18.13
N VAL A 308 -10.20 -15.48 -19.24
CA VAL A 308 -9.61 -15.85 -20.54
C VAL A 308 -8.64 -14.79 -21.04
N PHE A 309 -9.03 -13.52 -20.99
CA PHE A 309 -8.18 -12.42 -21.43
C PHE A 309 -6.98 -12.17 -20.51
N ARG A 310 -7.10 -12.51 -19.23
CA ARG A 310 -6.05 -12.32 -18.22
C ARG A 310 -4.70 -12.93 -18.64
N ARG A 311 -4.70 -14.18 -19.14
CA ARG A 311 -3.45 -14.86 -19.52
C ARG A 311 -2.69 -14.11 -20.63
N LYS A 312 -3.41 -13.63 -21.65
CA LYS A 312 -2.83 -12.85 -22.74
C LYS A 312 -2.33 -11.49 -22.26
N ALA A 313 -3.13 -10.82 -21.41
CA ALA A 313 -2.76 -9.54 -20.83
C ALA A 313 -1.49 -9.64 -19.96
N GLU A 314 -1.38 -10.66 -19.09
CA GLU A 314 -0.18 -10.87 -18.26
C GLU A 314 1.09 -11.11 -19.09
N ALA A 315 1.00 -11.89 -20.17
CA ALA A 315 2.14 -12.13 -21.07
C ALA A 315 2.61 -10.84 -21.76
N LEU A 316 1.67 -10.06 -22.30
CA LEU A 316 1.98 -8.80 -22.99
C LEU A 316 2.46 -7.70 -22.03
N ALA A 317 1.93 -7.63 -20.79
CA ALA A 317 2.36 -6.70 -19.77
C ALA A 317 3.85 -6.92 -19.41
N GLY A 318 4.28 -8.16 -19.29
CA GLY A 318 5.69 -8.49 -19.06
C GLY A 318 6.61 -8.02 -20.18
N LEU A 319 6.19 -8.22 -21.44
CA LEU A 319 6.93 -7.75 -22.62
C LEU A 319 6.95 -6.20 -22.68
N SER A 320 5.82 -5.54 -22.41
CA SER A 320 5.74 -4.08 -22.36
C SER A 320 6.67 -3.51 -21.29
N GLN A 321 6.66 -4.08 -20.09
CA GLN A 321 7.57 -3.67 -19.00
C GLN A 321 9.04 -3.76 -19.42
N THR A 322 9.44 -4.86 -20.06
CA THR A 322 10.81 -5.05 -20.53
C THR A 322 11.19 -4.04 -21.63
N ALA A 323 10.28 -3.79 -22.57
CA ALA A 323 10.50 -2.82 -23.64
C ALA A 323 10.63 -1.38 -23.12
N HIS A 324 9.78 -1.00 -22.16
CA HIS A 324 9.85 0.31 -21.50
C HIS A 324 11.12 0.47 -20.65
N SER A 325 11.53 -0.58 -19.92
CA SER A 325 12.79 -0.56 -19.16
C SER A 325 13.99 -0.33 -20.08
N ARG A 326 14.03 -1.02 -21.23
CA ARG A 326 15.10 -0.85 -22.23
C ARG A 326 15.10 0.55 -22.82
N LYS A 327 13.92 1.08 -23.17
CA LYS A 327 13.78 2.46 -23.68
C LYS A 327 14.26 3.49 -22.65
N THR A 328 13.87 3.36 -21.40
CA THR A 328 14.33 4.24 -20.32
C THR A 328 15.85 4.12 -20.12
N GLY A 329 16.40 2.90 -20.22
CA GLY A 329 17.85 2.67 -20.14
C GLY A 329 18.63 3.44 -21.20
N ILE A 330 18.19 3.37 -22.46
CA ILE A 330 18.82 4.13 -23.57
C ILE A 330 18.74 5.64 -23.32
N LEU A 331 17.63 6.15 -22.79
CA LEU A 331 17.50 7.57 -22.49
C LEU A 331 18.51 8.02 -21.43
N VAL A 332 18.60 7.27 -20.32
CA VAL A 332 19.56 7.56 -19.25
C VAL A 332 21.00 7.50 -19.76
N GLU A 333 21.35 6.43 -20.48
CA GLU A 333 22.67 6.26 -21.08
C GLU A 333 23.02 7.40 -22.05
N THR A 334 22.02 7.89 -22.82
CA THR A 334 22.21 9.03 -23.74
C THR A 334 22.50 10.32 -22.97
N VAL A 335 21.83 10.55 -21.82
CA VAL A 335 22.03 11.75 -21.00
C VAL A 335 23.36 11.67 -20.27
N GLU A 336 23.69 10.55 -19.64
CA GLU A 336 24.95 10.35 -18.92
C GLU A 336 26.16 10.38 -19.85
N GLY A 337 26.04 9.79 -21.04
CA GLY A 337 27.09 9.76 -22.06
C GLY A 337 27.06 10.91 -23.06
N ALA A 338 26.30 11.99 -22.80
CA ALA A 338 26.07 13.05 -23.80
C ALA A 338 27.36 13.73 -24.32
N GLU A 339 28.34 13.93 -23.46
CA GLU A 339 29.65 14.50 -23.81
C GLU A 339 30.41 13.56 -24.74
N THR A 340 30.50 12.29 -24.35
CA THR A 340 31.16 11.24 -25.15
C THR A 340 30.50 11.06 -26.52
N LEU A 341 29.17 11.08 -26.57
CA LEU A 341 28.39 10.98 -27.80
C LEU A 341 28.65 12.16 -28.75
N LYS A 342 28.76 13.37 -28.21
CA LYS A 342 29.08 14.59 -28.99
C LYS A 342 30.52 14.57 -29.48
N ALA A 343 31.48 14.23 -28.60
CA ALA A 343 32.89 14.16 -28.94
C ALA A 343 33.20 13.15 -30.04
N ASN A 344 32.51 11.99 -30.04
CA ASN A 344 32.71 10.93 -31.03
C ASN A 344 31.74 11.00 -32.22
N ASN A 345 30.94 12.06 -32.38
CA ASN A 345 29.93 12.24 -33.42
C ASN A 345 28.97 11.05 -33.57
N ALA A 346 28.65 10.37 -32.44
CA ALA A 346 27.87 9.13 -32.39
C ALA A 346 26.35 9.36 -32.35
N ARG A 347 25.86 10.57 -32.68
CA ARG A 347 24.43 10.94 -32.64
C ARG A 347 23.53 10.00 -33.43
N TRP A 348 23.95 9.65 -34.66
CA TRP A 348 23.15 8.80 -35.54
C TRP A 348 22.96 7.40 -34.96
N ARG A 349 23.99 6.83 -34.39
CA ARG A 349 23.95 5.50 -33.78
C ARG A 349 22.93 5.47 -32.63
N MET A 350 22.96 6.47 -31.74
CA MET A 350 22.07 6.57 -30.61
C MET A 350 20.61 6.84 -31.05
N LEU A 351 20.43 7.70 -32.07
CA LEU A 351 19.09 7.96 -32.64
C LEU A 351 18.51 6.69 -33.26
N SER A 352 19.29 5.93 -34.04
CA SER A 352 18.85 4.66 -34.63
C SER A 352 18.45 3.65 -33.57
N GLN A 353 19.21 3.52 -32.48
CA GLN A 353 18.93 2.63 -31.38
C GLN A 353 17.66 3.06 -30.65
N TRP A 354 17.47 4.36 -30.41
CA TRP A 354 16.27 4.93 -29.81
C TRP A 354 15.02 4.64 -30.64
N LEU A 355 15.09 4.89 -31.98
CA LEU A 355 13.95 4.64 -32.88
C LEU A 355 13.58 3.16 -32.89
N THR A 356 14.54 2.26 -33.05
CA THR A 356 14.29 0.81 -33.06
C THR A 356 13.65 0.34 -31.74
N THR A 357 14.17 0.81 -30.62
CA THR A 357 13.63 0.42 -29.30
C THR A 357 12.25 1.03 -29.05
N THR A 358 12.01 2.26 -29.52
CA THR A 358 10.71 2.90 -29.45
C THR A 358 9.67 2.18 -30.31
N ASP A 359 10.04 1.73 -31.52
CA ASP A 359 9.16 0.97 -32.39
C ASP A 359 8.80 -0.39 -31.77
N GLN A 360 9.77 -1.10 -31.19
CA GLN A 360 9.52 -2.35 -30.45
C GLN A 360 8.56 -2.13 -29.27
N ALA A 361 8.76 -1.08 -28.47
CA ALA A 361 7.86 -0.77 -27.37
C ALA A 361 6.44 -0.46 -27.86
N ARG A 362 6.32 0.35 -28.92
CA ARG A 362 5.02 0.70 -29.53
C ARG A 362 4.29 -0.52 -30.07
N ASP A 363 4.97 -1.46 -30.70
CA ASP A 363 4.34 -2.68 -31.22
C ASP A 363 3.76 -3.55 -30.09
N VAL A 364 4.49 -3.70 -29.00
CA VAL A 364 4.00 -4.44 -27.83
C VAL A 364 2.82 -3.72 -27.19
N ASP A 365 2.90 -2.41 -27.02
CA ASP A 365 1.83 -1.60 -26.43
C ASP A 365 0.55 -1.64 -27.28
N ASN A 366 0.69 -1.59 -28.61
CA ASN A 366 -0.44 -1.72 -29.53
C ASN A 366 -1.13 -3.09 -29.40
N ARG A 367 -0.36 -4.18 -29.34
CA ARG A 367 -0.92 -5.53 -29.12
C ARG A 367 -1.61 -5.63 -27.76
N PHE A 368 -1.01 -5.06 -26.73
CA PHE A 368 -1.59 -5.04 -25.38
C PHE A 368 -2.91 -4.26 -25.37
N ARG A 369 -2.93 -3.08 -25.98
CA ARG A 369 -4.12 -2.25 -26.12
C ARG A 369 -5.23 -2.97 -26.90
N GLN A 370 -4.92 -3.64 -28.03
CA GLN A 370 -5.89 -4.43 -28.77
C GLN A 370 -6.54 -5.53 -27.93
N VAL A 371 -5.76 -6.26 -27.12
CA VAL A 371 -6.31 -7.28 -26.21
C VAL A 371 -7.25 -6.66 -25.19
N SER A 372 -6.87 -5.51 -24.61
CA SER A 372 -7.69 -4.78 -23.65
C SER A 372 -8.98 -4.24 -24.25
N GLU A 373 -8.91 -3.60 -25.42
CA GLU A 373 -10.06 -3.07 -26.16
C GLU A 373 -11.02 -4.19 -26.58
N ASN A 374 -10.50 -5.30 -27.10
CA ASN A 374 -11.31 -6.45 -27.48
C ASN A 374 -12.06 -7.05 -26.27
N ALA A 375 -11.41 -7.11 -25.09
CA ALA A 375 -12.08 -7.54 -23.87
C ALA A 375 -13.19 -6.57 -23.47
N GLN A 376 -12.94 -5.26 -23.54
CA GLN A 376 -13.92 -4.23 -23.22
C GLN A 376 -15.11 -4.25 -24.19
N PHE A 377 -14.88 -4.34 -25.49
CA PHE A 377 -15.95 -4.42 -26.49
C PHE A 377 -16.80 -5.68 -26.32
N SER A 378 -16.16 -6.82 -26.03
CA SER A 378 -16.90 -8.07 -25.77
C SER A 378 -17.80 -7.96 -24.54
N LEU A 379 -17.35 -7.30 -23.46
CA LEU A 379 -18.16 -7.09 -22.26
C LEU A 379 -19.31 -6.09 -22.50
N MET A 380 -19.05 -5.00 -23.24
CA MET A 380 -20.11 -4.06 -23.65
C MET A 380 -21.18 -4.76 -24.49
N PHE A 381 -20.78 -5.64 -25.41
CA PHE A 381 -21.69 -6.43 -26.20
C PHE A 381 -22.53 -7.37 -25.31
N PHE A 382 -21.94 -8.06 -24.36
CA PHE A 382 -22.69 -8.88 -23.40
C PHE A 382 -23.68 -8.07 -22.58
N GLN A 383 -23.30 -6.86 -22.16
CA GLN A 383 -24.20 -5.96 -21.44
C GLN A 383 -25.40 -5.54 -22.28
N GLN A 384 -25.20 -5.28 -23.58
CA GLN A 384 -26.29 -4.96 -24.51
C GLN A 384 -27.24 -6.16 -24.72
N ILE A 385 -26.69 -7.37 -24.90
CA ILE A 385 -27.51 -8.59 -25.01
C ILE A 385 -28.29 -8.84 -23.72
N ALA A 386 -27.65 -8.66 -22.55
CA ALA A 386 -28.33 -8.82 -21.26
C ALA A 386 -29.54 -7.86 -21.14
N TYR A 387 -29.32 -6.60 -21.52
CA TYR A 387 -30.39 -5.59 -21.51
C TYR A 387 -31.57 -5.98 -22.44
N VAL A 388 -31.29 -6.36 -23.69
CA VAL A 388 -32.31 -6.83 -24.65
C VAL A 388 -33.03 -8.07 -24.14
N SER A 389 -32.29 -9.03 -23.56
CA SER A 389 -32.84 -10.27 -23.00
C SER A 389 -33.81 -10.00 -21.84
N ILE A 390 -33.44 -9.07 -20.93
CA ILE A 390 -34.31 -8.67 -19.81
C ILE A 390 -35.60 -8.03 -20.32
N ILE A 391 -35.51 -7.14 -21.29
CA ILE A 391 -36.71 -6.52 -21.87
C ILE A 391 -37.57 -7.56 -22.55
N ALA A 392 -36.99 -8.46 -23.37
CA ALA A 392 -37.75 -9.47 -24.11
C ALA A 392 -38.47 -10.48 -23.18
N VAL A 393 -37.70 -11.09 -22.25
CA VAL A 393 -38.28 -12.07 -21.32
C VAL A 393 -39.21 -11.39 -20.31
N GLY A 394 -38.86 -10.19 -19.86
CA GLY A 394 -39.69 -9.44 -18.93
C GLY A 394 -41.00 -8.96 -19.57
N ALA A 395 -41.01 -8.60 -20.86
CA ALA A 395 -42.25 -8.26 -21.59
C ALA A 395 -43.20 -9.45 -21.65
N ILE A 396 -42.72 -10.68 -21.86
CA ILE A 396 -43.51 -11.89 -21.80
C ILE A 396 -44.13 -12.06 -20.40
N LEU A 397 -43.35 -11.89 -19.34
CA LEU A 397 -43.83 -11.98 -17.95
C LEU A 397 -44.87 -10.90 -17.62
N VAL A 398 -44.77 -9.72 -18.21
CA VAL A 398 -45.77 -8.67 -18.05
C VAL A 398 -47.08 -9.02 -18.78
N ILE A 399 -47.01 -9.59 -20.01
CA ILE A 399 -48.15 -10.07 -20.76
C ILE A 399 -48.91 -11.17 -20.01
N ASP A 400 -48.14 -12.09 -19.38
CA ASP A 400 -48.69 -13.17 -18.59
C ASP A 400 -49.20 -12.73 -17.19
N GLY A 401 -49.09 -11.45 -16.86
CA GLY A 401 -49.54 -10.87 -15.59
C GLY A 401 -48.67 -11.19 -14.38
N GLY A 402 -47.51 -11.80 -14.58
CA GLY A 402 -46.56 -12.16 -13.51
C GLY A 402 -45.66 -11.02 -13.03
N LEU A 403 -45.61 -9.90 -13.80
CA LEU A 403 -44.79 -8.73 -13.49
C LEU A 403 -45.52 -7.44 -13.90
N SER A 404 -45.34 -6.34 -13.15
CA SER A 404 -45.82 -5.03 -13.55
C SER A 404 -44.91 -4.36 -14.58
N LEU A 405 -45.43 -3.41 -15.35
CA LEU A 405 -44.65 -2.64 -16.30
C LEU A 405 -43.52 -1.86 -15.60
N GLY A 406 -43.83 -1.26 -14.44
CA GLY A 406 -42.82 -0.59 -13.59
C GLY A 406 -41.78 -1.55 -13.07
N GLY A 407 -42.19 -2.76 -12.68
CA GLY A 407 -41.27 -3.82 -12.28
C GLY A 407 -40.28 -4.20 -13.38
N LEU A 408 -40.74 -4.32 -14.64
CA LEU A 408 -39.86 -4.58 -15.78
C LEU A 408 -38.83 -3.46 -15.99
N ILE A 409 -39.28 -2.20 -15.96
CA ILE A 409 -38.40 -1.04 -16.12
C ILE A 409 -37.41 -0.97 -14.94
N GLY A 410 -37.89 -1.18 -13.72
CA GLY A 410 -37.02 -1.23 -12.52
C GLY A 410 -35.95 -2.30 -12.61
N CYS A 411 -36.31 -3.53 -13.01
CA CYS A 411 -35.35 -4.62 -13.21
C CYS A 411 -34.34 -4.31 -14.33
N SER A 412 -34.73 -3.65 -15.40
CA SER A 412 -33.84 -3.27 -16.51
C SER A 412 -32.78 -2.25 -16.03
N ILE A 413 -33.16 -1.25 -15.23
CA ILE A 413 -32.28 -0.26 -14.63
C ILE A 413 -31.30 -0.93 -13.65
N LEU A 414 -31.81 -1.80 -12.78
CA LEU A 414 -30.98 -2.52 -11.81
C LEU A 414 -29.96 -3.44 -12.51
N SER A 415 -30.37 -4.13 -13.58
CA SER A 415 -29.46 -4.99 -14.35
C SER A 415 -28.27 -4.22 -14.93
N GLY A 416 -28.48 -3.01 -15.44
CA GLY A 416 -27.39 -2.15 -15.88
C GLY A 416 -26.37 -1.89 -14.75
N ARG A 417 -26.86 -1.63 -13.54
CA ARG A 417 -25.98 -1.43 -12.35
C ARG A 417 -25.30 -2.72 -11.87
N VAL A 418 -25.97 -3.88 -11.94
CA VAL A 418 -25.37 -5.19 -11.61
C VAL A 418 -24.18 -5.51 -12.52
N LEU A 419 -24.27 -5.15 -13.79
CA LEU A 419 -23.22 -5.42 -14.78
C LEU A 419 -22.09 -4.37 -14.79
N THR A 420 -22.23 -3.25 -14.06
CA THR A 420 -21.19 -2.21 -13.99
C THR A 420 -19.83 -2.71 -13.52
N PRO A 421 -19.69 -3.51 -12.44
CA PRO A 421 -18.39 -4.05 -12.04
C PRO A 421 -17.76 -4.94 -13.09
N VAL A 422 -18.58 -5.64 -13.89
CA VAL A 422 -18.10 -6.50 -14.97
C VAL A 422 -17.41 -5.68 -16.06
N SER A 423 -17.93 -4.50 -16.39
CA SER A 423 -17.32 -3.60 -17.37
C SER A 423 -15.95 -3.05 -16.92
N GLN A 424 -15.65 -3.07 -15.61
CA GLN A 424 -14.36 -2.66 -15.05
C GLN A 424 -13.32 -3.79 -15.02
N LEU A 425 -13.71 -5.06 -15.21
CA LEU A 425 -12.80 -6.21 -15.16
C LEU A 425 -11.64 -6.14 -16.16
N PRO A 426 -11.78 -5.63 -17.40
CA PRO A 426 -10.63 -5.49 -18.29
C PRO A 426 -9.56 -4.55 -17.73
N SER A 427 -9.96 -3.38 -17.25
CA SER A 427 -9.01 -2.41 -16.65
C SER A 427 -8.36 -2.97 -15.38
N LEU A 428 -9.11 -3.67 -14.56
CA LEU A 428 -8.59 -4.36 -13.38
C LEU A 428 -7.58 -5.46 -13.78
N THR A 429 -7.87 -6.21 -14.83
CA THR A 429 -6.97 -7.26 -15.37
C THR A 429 -5.68 -6.65 -15.91
N VAL A 430 -5.76 -5.54 -16.61
CA VAL A 430 -4.62 -4.76 -17.11
C VAL A 430 -3.76 -4.26 -15.95
N ASN A 431 -4.37 -3.60 -14.98
CA ASN A 431 -3.68 -3.09 -13.79
C ASN A 431 -3.03 -4.23 -13.00
N TRP A 432 -3.71 -5.37 -12.86
CA TRP A 432 -3.14 -6.58 -12.26
C TRP A 432 -1.91 -7.09 -13.01
N ALA A 433 -1.99 -7.17 -14.35
CA ALA A 433 -0.90 -7.67 -15.17
C ALA A 433 0.35 -6.78 -15.01
N HIS A 434 0.20 -5.47 -15.04
CA HIS A 434 1.28 -4.52 -14.79
C HIS A 434 1.79 -4.60 -13.34
N ALA A 435 0.90 -4.62 -12.36
CA ALA A 435 1.28 -4.74 -10.95
C ALA A 435 2.04 -6.04 -10.67
N LYS A 436 1.60 -7.17 -11.25
CA LYS A 436 2.28 -8.46 -11.12
C LYS A 436 3.69 -8.44 -11.72
N SER A 437 3.86 -7.79 -12.89
CA SER A 437 5.18 -7.62 -13.52
C SER A 437 6.08 -6.72 -12.66
N ALA A 438 5.56 -5.60 -12.16
CA ALA A 438 6.27 -4.71 -11.25
C ALA A 438 6.66 -5.41 -9.94
N LEU A 439 5.75 -6.16 -9.33
CA LEU A 439 6.02 -6.93 -8.11
C LEU A 439 7.14 -7.96 -8.31
N LYS A 440 7.17 -8.67 -9.44
CA LYS A 440 8.27 -9.59 -9.76
C LYS A 440 9.62 -8.87 -9.88
N ALA A 441 9.64 -7.71 -10.52
CA ALA A 441 10.84 -6.90 -10.64
C ALA A 441 11.30 -6.40 -9.26
N LEU A 442 10.38 -5.91 -8.42
CA LEU A 442 10.65 -5.49 -7.04
C LEU A 442 11.13 -6.66 -6.17
N GLU A 443 10.53 -7.85 -6.31
CA GLU A 443 10.93 -9.05 -5.58
C GLU A 443 12.37 -9.49 -5.94
N HIS A 444 12.77 -9.32 -7.20
CA HIS A 444 14.16 -9.55 -7.58
C HIS A 444 15.12 -8.64 -6.81
N TYR A 445 14.84 -7.33 -6.73
CA TYR A 445 15.63 -6.38 -5.94
C TYR A 445 15.59 -6.68 -4.44
N TRP A 446 14.45 -7.15 -3.96
CA TRP A 446 14.28 -7.53 -2.56
C TRP A 446 15.18 -8.69 -2.14
N ASN A 447 15.43 -9.62 -3.04
CA ASN A 447 16.24 -10.79 -2.81
C ASN A 447 17.74 -10.56 -3.05
N LEU A 448 18.17 -9.36 -3.49
CA LEU A 448 19.59 -9.05 -3.66
C LEU A 448 20.31 -9.07 -2.31
N PRO A 449 21.58 -9.55 -2.28
CA PRO A 449 22.39 -9.57 -1.06
C PRO A 449 22.61 -8.15 -0.54
N GLN A 450 22.48 -7.99 0.77
CA GLN A 450 22.62 -6.71 1.46
C GLN A 450 24.03 -6.58 2.00
N GLU A 451 24.56 -5.33 2.10
CA GLU A 451 25.87 -5.03 2.71
C GLU A 451 25.89 -5.42 4.17
N SER A 452 24.80 -5.17 4.88
CA SER A 452 24.64 -5.44 6.30
C SER A 452 23.74 -6.67 6.50
N ALA A 453 24.27 -7.86 6.26
CA ALA A 453 23.70 -9.09 6.81
C ALA A 453 24.06 -9.20 8.30
N ALA A 454 23.85 -8.13 9.06
CA ALA A 454 24.35 -8.03 10.43
C ALA A 454 23.56 -8.89 11.39
N THR A 455 24.07 -10.07 11.65
CA THR A 455 23.69 -10.88 12.81
C THR A 455 24.21 -10.28 14.14
N SER A 456 25.13 -9.32 14.08
CA SER A 456 25.62 -8.58 15.25
C SER A 456 26.30 -7.28 14.83
N ALA A 457 25.58 -6.16 14.88
CA ALA A 457 26.23 -4.87 14.86
C ALA A 457 26.93 -4.66 16.23
N VAL A 458 28.24 -4.56 16.21
CA VAL A 458 29.01 -4.10 17.36
C VAL A 458 28.96 -2.59 17.36
N PHE A 459 28.22 -2.02 18.31
CA PHE A 459 28.20 -0.57 18.50
C PHE A 459 29.50 -0.15 19.18
N VAL A 460 30.33 0.62 18.49
CA VAL A 460 31.56 1.22 19.05
C VAL A 460 31.26 2.69 19.30
N GLU A 461 31.17 3.08 20.58
CA GLU A 461 30.88 4.47 20.99
C GLU A 461 31.94 5.47 20.50
N ARG A 462 33.18 5.04 20.37
CA ARG A 462 34.30 5.87 19.91
C ARG A 462 35.36 5.01 19.22
N ILE A 463 35.68 5.33 17.98
CA ILE A 463 36.76 4.69 17.25
C ILE A 463 38.05 5.45 17.56
N GLN A 464 39.01 4.80 18.21
CA GLN A 464 40.34 5.36 18.49
C GLN A 464 41.36 4.92 17.43
N GLY A 465 41.09 5.17 16.19
CA GLY A 465 42.01 5.40 15.10
C GLY A 465 43.03 4.32 14.69
N GLY A 466 42.94 3.08 15.11
CA GLY A 466 43.80 1.99 14.61
C GLY A 466 43.00 1.02 13.73
N VAL A 467 43.37 0.82 12.46
CA VAL A 467 42.77 -0.17 11.59
C VAL A 467 43.81 -1.25 11.27
N ASN A 468 43.54 -2.50 11.62
CA ASN A 468 44.35 -3.63 11.27
C ASN A 468 43.60 -4.52 10.28
N VAL A 469 44.12 -4.63 9.08
CA VAL A 469 43.48 -5.36 7.96
C VAL A 469 44.24 -6.65 7.74
N LYS A 470 43.59 -7.79 7.83
CA LYS A 470 44.17 -9.11 7.59
C LYS A 470 43.31 -9.94 6.67
N GLY A 471 43.89 -10.48 5.60
CA GLY A 471 43.21 -11.41 4.69
C GLY A 471 42.00 -10.85 3.99
N VAL A 472 42.01 -9.56 3.60
CA VAL A 472 40.88 -8.95 2.88
C VAL A 472 41.01 -9.26 1.39
N GLN A 473 40.00 -9.93 0.89
CA GLN A 473 39.85 -10.24 -0.52
C GLN A 473 38.59 -9.56 -1.08
N THR A 474 38.73 -8.74 -2.11
CA THR A 474 37.59 -8.13 -2.78
C THR A 474 37.43 -8.72 -4.18
N PRO A 475 36.22 -9.22 -4.54
CA PRO A 475 35.97 -9.66 -5.91
C PRO A 475 35.90 -8.47 -6.85
N CYS A 476 36.42 -8.64 -8.08
CA CYS A 476 36.20 -7.68 -9.16
C CYS A 476 34.78 -7.79 -9.73
N TYR A 477 34.36 -6.78 -10.46
CA TYR A 477 33.14 -6.74 -11.26
C TYR A 477 32.99 -7.98 -12.15
N GLY A 478 32.42 -9.06 -11.59
CA GLY A 478 32.15 -10.31 -12.27
C GLY A 478 32.46 -11.54 -11.40
N PRO A 479 31.70 -12.64 -11.54
CA PRO A 479 31.96 -13.86 -10.78
C PRO A 479 33.31 -14.47 -11.18
N GLY A 480 34.24 -14.52 -10.26
CA GLY A 480 35.46 -15.34 -10.37
C GLY A 480 36.77 -14.59 -10.56
N THR A 481 36.79 -13.26 -10.64
CA THR A 481 38.05 -12.48 -10.69
C THR A 481 38.29 -11.74 -9.38
N MET A 482 39.39 -12.05 -8.69
CA MET A 482 39.86 -11.26 -7.55
C MET A 482 40.58 -10.00 -8.03
N THR A 483 40.18 -8.83 -7.53
CA THR A 483 40.82 -7.56 -7.87
C THR A 483 41.85 -7.12 -6.86
N LEU A 484 41.64 -7.42 -5.61
CA LEU A 484 42.52 -7.00 -4.53
C LEU A 484 42.60 -8.12 -3.48
N ASP A 485 43.82 -8.55 -3.21
CA ASP A 485 44.14 -9.46 -2.10
C ASP A 485 45.13 -8.76 -1.17
N VAL A 486 44.68 -8.42 0.03
CA VAL A 486 45.49 -7.74 1.03
C VAL A 486 45.74 -8.73 2.18
N PRO A 487 46.90 -9.41 2.21
CA PRO A 487 47.20 -10.38 3.24
C PRO A 487 47.34 -9.74 4.61
N SER A 488 47.88 -8.53 4.72
CA SER A 488 47.92 -7.73 5.96
C SER A 488 48.25 -6.27 5.67
N LEU A 489 47.63 -5.34 6.40
CA LEU A 489 47.91 -3.92 6.39
C LEU A 489 47.77 -3.38 7.78
#